data_f5ab8c7b10369adfbf75c7f47e6871fb
#
_entry.id   f5ab8c7b10369adfbf75c7f47e6871fb
#
_cell.length_a   1.000
_cell.length_b   1.000
_cell.length_c   1.000
_cell.angle_alpha   90.00
_cell.angle_beta   90.00
_cell.angle_gamma   90.00
#
_symmetry.space_group_name_H-M   'P 1'
#
loop_
_entity.id
_entity.type
_entity.pdbx_description
1 polymer ?
#
loop_
_entity_poly.entity_id
_entity_poly.type
_entity_poly.pdbx_seq_one_letter_code
_entity_poly.pdbx_strand_id
1 'polypeptide(L)'
;IVAKNKIFPKFKIDMWQEKFNRDGVDRSRFSMDFYYPFLAGIKNNKKEFLNLLDNYYIKGLGVKCVAEEPWVTIAESSECVISALIHDNEDIAKDIFNDIQQFQNNDGIFPTGYQYDMEIFWPEENSTWTNAAVIIAAHALSFFDSDCNESSVNVFLELRNFFKSN
;
A
#
# COMPACT_ATOMS: atom_id res chain seq x y z
N ILE A 1 -26.75 -0.44 -7.49
CA ILE A 1 -27.26 -1.39 -6.44
C ILE A 1 -26.95 -2.85 -6.81
N VAL A 2 -26.98 -3.24 -8.08
CA VAL A 2 -26.68 -4.63 -8.51
C VAL A 2 -25.17 -4.97 -8.43
N ALA A 3 -24.29 -3.97 -8.48
CA ALA A 3 -22.85 -4.18 -8.43
C ALA A 3 -22.33 -4.53 -7.01
N LYS A 4 -22.91 -3.96 -5.95
CA LYS A 4 -22.45 -4.13 -4.56
C LYS A 4 -22.35 -5.59 -4.10
N ASN A 5 -23.25 -6.45 -4.54
CA ASN A 5 -23.28 -7.85 -4.07
C ASN A 5 -22.47 -8.81 -4.94
N LYS A 6 -21.92 -8.36 -6.07
CA LYS A 6 -21.19 -9.22 -7.00
C LYS A 6 -19.67 -9.00 -6.98
N ILE A 7 -19.19 -7.80 -6.57
CA ILE A 7 -17.77 -7.45 -6.58
C ILE A 7 -17.06 -7.97 -5.33
N PHE A 8 -17.75 -8.00 -4.21
CA PHE A 8 -17.18 -8.48 -2.94
C PHE A 8 -17.97 -9.68 -2.43
N PRO A 9 -17.63 -10.91 -2.87
CA PRO A 9 -18.20 -12.09 -2.24
C PRO A 9 -17.87 -12.05 -0.74
N LYS A 10 -18.84 -12.42 0.11
CA LYS A 10 -18.59 -12.58 1.55
C LYS A 10 -17.52 -13.65 1.73
N PHE A 11 -16.27 -13.23 1.82
CA PHE A 11 -15.21 -14.11 2.28
C PHE A 11 -15.49 -14.47 3.74
N LYS A 12 -15.46 -15.76 4.05
CA LYS A 12 -15.47 -16.19 5.45
C LYS A 12 -14.12 -15.84 6.05
N ILE A 13 -14.08 -14.73 6.77
CA ILE A 13 -12.91 -14.24 7.49
C ILE A 13 -12.42 -15.27 8.52
N ASP A 14 -13.31 -16.16 8.96
CA ASP A 14 -13.05 -17.27 9.89
C ASP A 14 -11.93 -18.23 9.47
N MET A 15 -11.54 -18.22 8.19
CA MET A 15 -10.43 -19.05 7.67
C MET A 15 -9.08 -18.35 7.71
N TRP A 16 -9.03 -17.08 8.09
CA TRP A 16 -7.77 -16.37 8.23
C TRP A 16 -7.10 -16.76 9.54
N GLN A 17 -6.00 -17.48 9.44
CA GLN A 17 -5.16 -17.69 10.60
C GLN A 17 -4.45 -16.38 10.94
N GLU A 18 -4.56 -15.92 12.18
CA GLU A 18 -3.91 -14.69 12.69
C GLU A 18 -2.38 -14.70 12.50
N LYS A 19 -1.81 -15.83 12.14
CA LYS A 19 -0.38 -16.02 11.93
C LYS A 19 -0.09 -16.24 10.45
N PHE A 20 0.72 -15.37 9.89
CA PHE A 20 1.30 -15.56 8.56
C PHE A 20 2.20 -16.80 8.48
N ASN A 21 2.62 -17.36 9.60
CA ASN A 21 3.50 -18.52 9.75
C ASN A 21 2.77 -19.86 9.64
N ARG A 22 1.75 -19.97 8.82
CA ARG A 22 0.98 -21.21 8.62
C ARG A 22 1.80 -22.43 8.16
N ASP A 23 2.98 -22.17 7.59
CA ASP A 23 3.98 -23.17 7.19
C ASP A 23 5.21 -23.21 8.12
N GLY A 24 5.15 -22.51 9.26
CA GLY A 24 6.24 -22.39 10.22
C GLY A 24 7.35 -21.41 9.84
N VAL A 25 7.24 -20.73 8.70
CA VAL A 25 8.20 -19.72 8.26
C VAL A 25 7.74 -18.33 8.73
N ASP A 26 8.57 -17.66 9.53
CA ASP A 26 8.34 -16.28 9.94
C ASP A 26 8.63 -15.32 8.78
N ARG A 27 7.58 -14.58 8.37
CA ARG A 27 7.65 -13.57 7.32
C ARG A 27 7.45 -12.15 7.84
N SER A 28 7.38 -11.98 9.16
CA SER A 28 7.12 -10.67 9.78
C SER A 28 8.17 -9.61 9.48
N ARG A 29 9.31 -10.00 8.90
CA ARG A 29 10.34 -9.09 8.41
C ARG A 29 9.96 -8.34 7.12
N PHE A 30 8.99 -8.84 6.34
CA PHE A 30 8.57 -8.24 5.08
C PHE A 30 7.41 -7.27 5.28
N SER A 31 7.46 -6.10 4.66
CA SER A 31 6.41 -5.08 4.79
C SER A 31 5.04 -5.57 4.31
N MET A 32 5.00 -6.42 3.29
CA MET A 32 3.76 -7.03 2.80
C MET A 32 3.01 -7.82 3.88
N ASP A 33 3.72 -8.44 4.80
CA ASP A 33 3.10 -9.21 5.89
C ASP A 33 2.33 -8.33 6.86
N PHE A 34 2.68 -7.02 6.97
CA PHE A 34 1.91 -6.11 7.79
C PHE A 34 0.75 -5.46 7.02
N TYR A 35 0.96 -4.94 5.80
CA TYR A 35 -0.07 -4.13 5.16
C TYR A 35 -1.07 -4.93 4.30
N TYR A 36 -0.74 -6.12 3.81
CA TYR A 36 -1.68 -6.96 3.06
C TYR A 36 -2.93 -7.37 3.86
N PRO A 37 -2.85 -7.71 5.16
CA PRO A 37 -4.06 -7.95 5.95
C PRO A 37 -4.99 -6.74 6.03
N PHE A 38 -4.44 -5.53 6.05
CA PHE A 38 -5.22 -4.29 6.00
C PHE A 38 -5.78 -4.07 4.59
N LEU A 39 -4.97 -4.24 3.56
CA LEU A 39 -5.39 -4.12 2.17
C LEU A 39 -6.52 -5.10 1.82
N ALA A 40 -6.48 -6.30 2.36
CA ALA A 40 -7.52 -7.31 2.21
C ALA A 40 -8.73 -7.12 3.15
N GLY A 41 -8.70 -6.12 4.04
CA GLY A 41 -9.77 -5.83 5.00
C GLY A 41 -9.91 -6.82 6.15
N ILE A 42 -8.89 -7.64 6.39
CA ILE A 42 -8.86 -8.61 7.50
C ILE A 42 -8.54 -7.88 8.81
N LYS A 43 -7.66 -6.88 8.73
CA LYS A 43 -7.38 -5.94 9.81
C LYS A 43 -7.95 -4.57 9.44
N ASN A 44 -8.48 -3.84 10.42
CA ASN A 44 -9.09 -2.52 10.20
C ASN A 44 -8.76 -1.50 11.30
N ASN A 45 -7.77 -1.76 12.13
CA ASN A 45 -7.39 -0.88 13.23
C ASN A 45 -6.35 0.15 12.77
N LYS A 46 -6.79 1.42 12.64
CA LYS A 46 -5.93 2.54 12.23
C LYS A 46 -4.66 2.69 13.06
N LYS A 47 -4.76 2.59 14.39
CA LYS A 47 -3.61 2.74 15.28
C LYS A 47 -2.63 1.58 15.14
N GLU A 48 -3.13 0.37 14.97
CA GLU A 48 -2.30 -0.81 14.72
C GLU A 48 -1.53 -0.64 13.40
N PHE A 49 -2.21 -0.18 12.34
CA PHE A 49 -1.57 0.11 11.06
C PHE A 49 -0.37 1.05 11.22
N LEU A 50 -0.58 2.19 11.88
CA LEU A 50 0.48 3.18 12.09
C LEU A 50 1.65 2.64 12.92
N ASN A 51 1.36 1.91 14.00
CA ASN A 51 2.40 1.31 14.84
C ASN A 51 3.26 0.28 14.07
N LEU A 52 2.65 -0.49 13.16
CA LEU A 52 3.39 -1.46 12.35
C LEU A 52 4.17 -0.78 11.23
N LEU A 53 3.60 0.29 10.65
CA LEU A 53 4.26 1.08 9.62
C LEU A 53 5.57 1.68 10.08
N ASP A 54 5.69 2.07 11.35
CA ASP A 54 6.91 2.65 11.93
C ASP A 54 8.16 1.76 11.78
N ASN A 55 7.98 0.44 11.58
CA ASN A 55 9.11 -0.47 11.34
C ASN A 55 9.65 -0.43 9.90
N TYR A 56 8.85 0.10 8.97
CA TYR A 56 9.14 0.02 7.53
C TYR A 56 9.23 1.37 6.85
N TYR A 57 8.49 2.36 7.30
CA TYR A 57 8.45 3.67 6.66
C TYR A 57 9.66 4.51 7.01
N ILE A 58 10.38 4.94 6.00
CA ILE A 58 11.49 5.88 6.10
C ILE A 58 11.02 7.20 5.51
N LYS A 59 10.76 8.18 6.39
CA LYS A 59 10.31 9.49 5.98
C LYS A 59 11.29 10.13 5.00
N GLY A 60 10.78 10.64 3.89
CA GLY A 60 11.56 11.20 2.80
C GLY A 60 12.03 10.17 1.77
N LEU A 61 11.77 8.85 1.98
CA LEU A 61 12.20 7.83 1.04
C LEU A 61 11.08 6.87 0.62
N GLY A 62 10.22 6.43 1.57
CA GLY A 62 9.16 5.47 1.30
C GLY A 62 9.18 4.26 2.23
N VAL A 63 8.59 3.15 1.79
CA VAL A 63 8.43 1.93 2.59
C VAL A 63 9.50 0.91 2.21
N LYS A 64 10.18 0.37 3.23
CA LYS A 64 11.15 -0.73 3.04
C LYS A 64 10.42 -2.02 2.66
N CYS A 65 11.03 -2.82 1.79
CA CYS A 65 10.57 -4.17 1.51
C CYS A 65 10.81 -5.10 2.71
N VAL A 66 11.99 -4.97 3.32
CA VAL A 66 12.45 -5.78 4.47
C VAL A 66 12.84 -4.85 5.61
N ALA A 67 12.38 -5.14 6.82
CA ALA A 67 12.51 -4.25 7.97
C ALA A 67 13.95 -3.87 8.30
N GLU A 68 14.88 -4.84 8.24
CA GLU A 68 16.30 -4.65 8.57
C GLU A 68 17.19 -4.21 7.40
N GLU A 69 16.65 -4.19 6.17
CA GLU A 69 17.45 -3.82 4.99
C GLU A 69 17.28 -2.33 4.66
N PRO A 70 18.34 -1.61 4.31
CA PRO A 70 18.29 -0.20 3.95
C PRO A 70 17.80 -0.01 2.51
N TRP A 71 16.67 -0.59 2.17
CA TRP A 71 16.13 -0.66 0.82
C TRP A 71 14.63 -0.36 0.80
N VAL A 72 14.27 0.80 0.25
CA VAL A 72 12.87 1.15 -0.02
C VAL A 72 12.47 0.70 -1.41
N THR A 73 11.23 0.26 -1.56
CA THR A 73 10.68 -0.23 -2.82
C THR A 73 9.45 0.56 -3.21
N ILE A 74 9.34 0.87 -4.49
CA ILE A 74 8.30 1.77 -4.98
C ILE A 74 6.94 1.07 -5.06
N ALA A 75 6.93 -0.21 -5.42
CA ALA A 75 5.69 -0.98 -5.48
C ALA A 75 5.08 -1.16 -4.09
N GLU A 76 5.86 -1.61 -3.11
CA GLU A 76 5.41 -1.78 -1.72
C GLU A 76 4.98 -0.46 -1.09
N SER A 77 5.70 0.63 -1.37
CA SER A 77 5.28 1.98 -0.94
C SER A 77 3.91 2.34 -1.52
N SER A 78 3.70 2.08 -2.81
CA SER A 78 2.44 2.37 -3.50
C SER A 78 1.27 1.52 -2.99
N GLU A 79 1.49 0.24 -2.74
CA GLU A 79 0.47 -0.64 -2.14
C GLU A 79 0.14 -0.24 -0.71
N CYS A 80 1.16 0.20 0.05
CA CYS A 80 0.99 0.72 1.40
C CYS A 80 0.17 2.02 1.40
N VAL A 81 0.35 2.91 0.40
CA VAL A 81 -0.50 4.10 0.18
C VAL A 81 -1.97 3.69 0.07
N ILE A 82 -2.28 2.70 -0.78
CA ILE A 82 -3.66 2.23 -0.97
C ILE A 82 -4.21 1.66 0.34
N SER A 83 -3.42 0.85 1.04
CA SER A 83 -3.79 0.30 2.33
C SER A 83 -4.08 1.39 3.36
N ALA A 84 -3.26 2.43 3.43
CA ALA A 84 -3.47 3.58 4.31
C ALA A 84 -4.77 4.32 3.99
N LEU A 85 -5.06 4.58 2.71
CA LEU A 85 -6.27 5.29 2.26
C LEU A 85 -7.55 4.57 2.67
N ILE A 86 -7.64 3.25 2.46
CA ILE A 86 -8.84 2.49 2.81
C ILE A 86 -9.08 2.39 4.32
N HIS A 87 -8.09 2.75 5.15
CA HIS A 87 -8.17 2.76 6.61
C HIS A 87 -8.10 4.17 7.23
N ASP A 88 -8.52 5.20 6.50
CA ASP A 88 -8.62 6.59 6.98
C ASP A 88 -7.27 7.22 7.41
N ASN A 89 -6.16 6.79 6.81
CA ASN A 89 -4.84 7.35 7.04
C ASN A 89 -4.37 8.21 5.85
N GLU A 90 -5.18 9.17 5.42
CA GLU A 90 -4.94 9.96 4.21
C GLU A 90 -3.64 10.76 4.26
N ASP A 91 -3.31 11.38 5.40
CA ASP A 91 -2.10 12.18 5.55
C ASP A 91 -0.84 11.33 5.32
N ILE A 92 -0.76 10.18 5.99
CA ILE A 92 0.38 9.27 5.81
C ILE A 92 0.44 8.67 4.40
N ALA A 93 -0.70 8.43 3.77
CA ALA A 93 -0.76 7.98 2.39
C ALA A 93 -0.17 9.03 1.44
N LYS A 94 -0.52 10.31 1.64
CA LYS A 94 0.04 11.43 0.87
C LYS A 94 1.55 11.59 1.12
N ASP A 95 1.99 11.48 2.37
CA ASP A 95 3.40 11.57 2.73
C ASP A 95 4.22 10.48 2.01
N ILE A 96 3.81 9.20 2.12
CA ILE A 96 4.49 8.08 1.46
C ILE A 96 4.53 8.27 -0.06
N PHE A 97 3.40 8.69 -0.66
CA PHE A 97 3.33 8.90 -2.11
C PHE A 97 4.23 10.06 -2.56
N ASN A 98 4.26 11.15 -1.83
CA ASN A 98 5.15 12.28 -2.12
C ASN A 98 6.62 11.90 -2.00
N ASP A 99 6.97 11.10 -0.99
CA ASP A 99 8.34 10.67 -0.75
C ASP A 99 8.90 9.86 -1.93
N ILE A 100 8.09 9.00 -2.56
CA ILE A 100 8.55 8.20 -3.71
C ILE A 100 8.65 8.99 -5.01
N GLN A 101 8.01 10.17 -5.13
CA GLN A 101 8.03 10.96 -6.38
C GLN A 101 9.44 11.39 -6.79
N GLN A 102 10.35 11.58 -5.85
CA GLN A 102 11.74 11.95 -6.13
C GLN A 102 12.51 10.92 -6.96
N PHE A 103 12.03 9.68 -6.98
CA PHE A 103 12.68 8.59 -7.71
C PHE A 103 12.21 8.46 -9.17
N GLN A 104 11.22 9.26 -9.57
CA GLN A 104 10.76 9.28 -10.96
C GLN A 104 11.86 9.85 -11.86
N ASN A 105 12.19 9.15 -12.93
CA ASN A 105 13.13 9.63 -13.93
C ASN A 105 12.48 10.64 -14.90
N ASN A 106 13.28 11.20 -15.81
CA ASN A 106 12.82 12.20 -16.79
C ASN A 106 11.77 11.67 -17.79
N ASP A 107 11.66 10.36 -17.97
CA ASP A 107 10.67 9.71 -18.81
C ASP A 107 9.36 9.39 -18.06
N GLY A 108 9.29 9.77 -16.79
CA GLY A 108 8.14 9.49 -15.94
C GLY A 108 8.10 8.08 -15.36
N ILE A 109 9.21 7.33 -15.43
CA ILE A 109 9.30 5.93 -15.02
C ILE A 109 9.92 5.84 -13.63
N PHE A 110 9.40 4.92 -12.82
CA PHE A 110 9.92 4.62 -11.49
C PHE A 110 10.80 3.37 -11.49
N PRO A 111 11.94 3.37 -10.77
CA PRO A 111 12.75 2.17 -10.55
C PRO A 111 12.03 1.19 -9.61
N THR A 112 12.51 -0.04 -9.54
CA THR A 112 11.98 -1.03 -8.61
C THR A 112 12.22 -0.63 -7.15
N GLY A 113 13.42 -0.14 -6.81
CA GLY A 113 13.72 0.31 -5.46
C GLY A 113 15.02 1.10 -5.36
N TYR A 114 15.23 1.67 -4.19
CA TYR A 114 16.40 2.49 -3.85
C TYR A 114 17.06 1.99 -2.56
N GLN A 115 18.32 1.60 -2.68
CA GLN A 115 19.17 1.22 -1.56
C GLN A 115 19.86 2.49 -1.03
N TYR A 116 19.41 2.97 0.13
CA TYR A 116 19.75 4.32 0.57
C TYR A 116 21.11 4.45 1.29
N ASP A 117 21.69 3.36 1.81
CA ASP A 117 23.05 3.41 2.37
C ASP A 117 24.12 3.51 1.28
N MET A 118 23.87 2.91 0.12
CA MET A 118 24.78 2.96 -1.03
C MET A 118 24.38 4.02 -2.07
N GLU A 119 23.22 4.65 -1.89
CA GLU A 119 22.66 5.64 -2.81
C GLU A 119 22.54 5.14 -4.26
N ILE A 120 22.06 3.89 -4.43
CA ILE A 120 21.89 3.27 -5.74
C ILE A 120 20.45 2.78 -5.96
N PHE A 121 20.02 2.79 -7.21
CA PHE A 121 18.79 2.08 -7.61
C PHE A 121 19.09 0.59 -7.76
N TRP A 122 18.32 -0.24 -7.06
CA TRP A 122 18.52 -1.69 -7.09
C TRP A 122 17.19 -2.44 -6.94
N PRO A 123 16.97 -3.52 -7.71
CA PRO A 123 17.77 -3.93 -8.87
C PRO A 123 17.77 -2.86 -9.97
N GLU A 124 18.75 -2.93 -10.88
CA GLU A 124 18.86 -1.99 -12.01
C GLU A 124 17.80 -2.34 -13.08
N GLU A 125 16.54 -2.09 -12.72
CA GLU A 125 15.38 -2.37 -13.57
C GLU A 125 14.22 -1.40 -13.31
N ASN A 126 13.35 -1.25 -14.31
CA ASN A 126 12.12 -0.47 -14.26
C ASN A 126 10.94 -1.40 -14.58
N SER A 127 10.48 -2.15 -13.61
CA SER A 127 9.43 -3.14 -13.83
C SER A 127 8.08 -2.50 -14.16
N THR A 128 7.32 -3.14 -15.05
CA THR A 128 5.95 -2.71 -15.36
C THR A 128 5.03 -2.83 -14.15
N TRP A 129 5.27 -3.79 -13.27
CA TRP A 129 4.53 -3.93 -12.02
C TRP A 129 4.70 -2.71 -11.12
N THR A 130 5.95 -2.29 -10.86
CA THR A 130 6.23 -1.10 -10.04
C THR A 130 5.48 0.12 -10.57
N ASN A 131 5.56 0.38 -11.87
CA ASN A 131 4.92 1.53 -12.47
C ASN A 131 3.38 1.43 -12.47
N ALA A 132 2.83 0.22 -12.62
CA ALA A 132 1.40 0.00 -12.47
C ALA A 132 0.92 0.25 -11.03
N ALA A 133 1.69 -0.16 -10.01
CA ALA A 133 1.37 0.11 -8.61
C ALA A 133 1.32 1.61 -8.31
N VAL A 134 2.27 2.39 -8.84
CA VAL A 134 2.27 3.86 -8.70
C VAL A 134 1.03 4.48 -9.33
N ILE A 135 0.65 4.06 -10.55
CA ILE A 135 -0.55 4.57 -11.23
C ILE A 135 -1.81 4.27 -10.41
N ILE A 136 -1.92 3.07 -9.85
CA ILE A 136 -3.07 2.68 -9.02
C ILE A 136 -3.11 3.51 -7.73
N ALA A 137 -1.97 3.74 -7.08
CA ALA A 137 -1.88 4.58 -5.89
C ALA A 137 -2.23 6.05 -6.18
N ALA A 138 -1.71 6.62 -7.26
CA ALA A 138 -2.05 7.96 -7.72
C ALA A 138 -3.56 8.10 -7.99
N HIS A 139 -4.14 7.11 -8.69
CA HIS A 139 -5.56 7.07 -8.95
C HIS A 139 -6.37 6.97 -7.64
N ALA A 140 -5.95 6.12 -6.70
CA ALA A 140 -6.61 6.03 -5.40
C ALA A 140 -6.57 7.39 -4.66
N LEU A 141 -5.42 8.06 -4.62
CA LEU A 141 -5.26 9.37 -3.98
C LEU A 141 -6.15 10.45 -4.62
N SER A 142 -6.30 10.47 -5.95
CA SER A 142 -7.09 11.48 -6.65
C SER A 142 -8.56 11.52 -6.21
N PHE A 143 -9.09 10.44 -5.67
CA PHE A 143 -10.46 10.38 -5.16
C PHE A 143 -10.63 10.93 -3.73
N PHE A 144 -9.53 11.09 -3.01
CA PHE A 144 -9.52 11.68 -1.67
C PHE A 144 -9.16 13.16 -1.68
N ASP A 145 -8.85 13.71 -2.86
CA ASP A 145 -8.74 15.15 -3.05
C ASP A 145 -10.12 15.79 -3.24
N SER A 146 -10.35 16.90 -2.54
CA SER A 146 -11.64 17.61 -2.46
C SER A 146 -12.20 18.14 -3.79
N ASP A 147 -11.42 18.09 -4.86
CA ASP A 147 -11.77 18.63 -6.19
C ASP A 147 -12.21 17.55 -7.20
N CYS A 148 -12.30 16.29 -6.77
CA CYS A 148 -12.67 15.21 -7.69
C CYS A 148 -14.19 15.15 -7.89
N ASN A 149 -14.65 15.33 -9.12
CA ASN A 149 -16.07 15.18 -9.49
C ASN A 149 -16.55 13.74 -9.26
N GLU A 150 -17.58 13.56 -8.43
CA GLU A 150 -18.16 12.29 -7.94
C GLU A 150 -18.74 11.34 -9.02
N SER A 151 -18.51 11.55 -10.31
CA SER A 151 -19.18 10.80 -11.37
C SER A 151 -18.61 9.41 -11.68
N SER A 152 -17.45 9.04 -11.11
CA SER A 152 -16.84 7.72 -11.32
C SER A 152 -17.00 6.83 -10.09
N VAL A 153 -17.39 5.58 -10.30
CA VAL A 153 -17.43 4.56 -9.23
C VAL A 153 -16.01 4.34 -8.71
N ASN A 154 -15.76 4.85 -7.50
CA ASN A 154 -14.47 4.70 -6.86
C ASN A 154 -14.40 3.39 -6.10
N VAL A 155 -13.70 2.43 -6.66
CA VAL A 155 -13.52 1.09 -6.08
C VAL A 155 -12.88 1.15 -4.68
N PHE A 156 -11.99 2.11 -4.44
CA PHE A 156 -11.30 2.26 -3.14
C PHE A 156 -12.22 2.85 -2.06
N LEU A 157 -13.10 3.81 -2.40
CA LEU A 157 -14.14 4.28 -1.50
C LEU A 157 -15.17 3.19 -1.18
N GLU A 158 -15.53 2.39 -2.16
CA GLU A 158 -16.42 1.23 -1.95
C GLU A 158 -15.77 0.19 -1.02
N LEU A 159 -14.48 -0.10 -1.18
CA LEU A 159 -13.72 -0.97 -0.29
C LEU A 159 -13.67 -0.42 1.14
N ARG A 160 -13.33 0.86 1.30
CA ARG A 160 -13.31 1.54 2.59
C ARG A 160 -14.67 1.46 3.30
N ASN A 161 -15.75 1.77 2.58
CA ASN A 161 -17.09 1.70 3.13
C ASN A 161 -17.50 0.27 3.49
N PHE A 162 -17.11 -0.70 2.68
CA PHE A 162 -17.33 -2.12 2.95
C PHE A 162 -16.64 -2.57 4.25
N PHE A 163 -15.38 -2.21 4.44
CA PHE A 163 -14.62 -2.59 5.64
C PHE A 163 -15.09 -1.90 6.91
N LYS A 164 -15.63 -0.68 6.81
CA LYS A 164 -16.24 0.02 7.95
C LYS A 164 -17.58 -0.56 8.38
N SER A 165 -18.27 -1.28 7.52
CA SER A 165 -19.62 -1.81 7.77
C SER A 165 -19.64 -3.26 8.24
N ASN A 166 -18.50 -3.92 8.32
CA ASN A 166 -18.31 -5.30 8.79
C ASN A 166 -17.29 -5.37 9.92
#